data_44be9bef97607d54aa19da63ef6b958b
#
_entry.id   44be9bef97607d54aa19da63ef6b958b
#
_cell.length_a   1.000
_cell.length_b   1.000
_cell.length_c   1.000
_cell.angle_alpha   90.00
_cell.angle_beta   90.00
_cell.angle_gamma   90.00
#
_symmetry.space_group_name_H-M   'P 1'
#
loop_
_entity.id
_entity.type
_entity.pdbx_description
1 polymer ?
#
loop_
_entity_poly.entity_id
_entity_poly.type
_entity_poly.pdbx_seq_one_letter_code
_entity_poly.pdbx_strand_id
1 'polypeptide(L)'
;MIEHSDTGDGAPTLVFIHAFGCDHSDWDAQVAYFSPRHRCIAVDLGGHGATWGRDDHARVETHGSDVVALMKSLDLPPAIVIGNSLGCRVTIDISARVPELTRAVILVDGSRLSPSTSGIHAALGADSAPEGYQDLARAMFAKMFSPGFDPEKVAEMTERATQVAPQLGVSLLADIGRHDLEEMERLLEDIRVPVLALQSTYISPDGRRHSLVHDQSSPYLDLLQEKVCDLSIEIITNCGHYPQVEYPTETNAAIDAFIARLN
;
A
#
# COMPACT_ATOMS: atom_id res chain seq x y z
N MET A 1 1.70 -19.63 -5.96
CA MET A 1 1.98 -18.87 -4.72
C MET A 1 2.73 -17.63 -5.14
N ILE A 2 2.54 -16.48 -4.48
CA ILE A 2 3.32 -15.28 -4.76
C ILE A 2 4.71 -15.37 -4.14
N GLU A 3 5.70 -14.73 -4.77
CA GLU A 3 7.06 -14.65 -4.27
C GLU A 3 7.13 -13.70 -3.06
N HIS A 4 8.08 -13.92 -2.18
CA HIS A 4 8.23 -13.13 -0.96
C HIS A 4 9.62 -13.31 -0.32
N SER A 5 10.01 -12.36 0.51
CA SER A 5 11.12 -12.55 1.46
C SER A 5 10.54 -12.98 2.83
N ASP A 6 11.29 -13.80 3.57
CA ASP A 6 10.95 -14.26 4.92
C ASP A 6 12.19 -14.14 5.80
N THR A 7 12.19 -13.23 6.75
CA THR A 7 13.38 -12.88 7.54
C THR A 7 13.00 -12.68 9.01
N GLY A 8 13.82 -13.24 9.92
CA GLY A 8 13.55 -13.23 11.36
C GLY A 8 12.55 -14.30 11.78
N ASP A 9 12.34 -14.45 13.10
CA ASP A 9 11.49 -15.49 13.70
C ASP A 9 10.68 -14.99 14.91
N GLY A 10 10.79 -13.70 15.24
CA GLY A 10 10.14 -13.09 16.40
C GLY A 10 8.65 -12.80 16.18
N ALA A 11 7.98 -12.41 17.27
CA ALA A 11 6.54 -12.09 17.28
C ALA A 11 6.28 -10.66 17.75
N PRO A 12 5.18 -10.03 17.29
CA PRO A 12 4.27 -10.49 16.24
C PRO A 12 4.93 -10.57 14.85
N THR A 13 4.39 -11.40 13.96
CA THR A 13 4.79 -11.42 12.56
C THR A 13 4.30 -10.14 11.86
N LEU A 14 5.15 -9.56 11.00
CA LEU A 14 4.85 -8.39 10.17
C LEU A 14 4.77 -8.84 8.71
N VAL A 15 3.68 -8.49 8.02
CA VAL A 15 3.48 -8.77 6.60
C VAL A 15 3.44 -7.46 5.85
N PHE A 16 4.39 -7.23 4.94
CA PHE A 16 4.56 -6.00 4.19
C PHE A 16 4.06 -6.16 2.76
N ILE A 17 3.18 -5.26 2.32
CA ILE A 17 2.53 -5.26 1.00
C ILE A 17 2.85 -3.96 0.28
N HIS A 18 3.52 -4.05 -0.86
CA HIS A 18 4.00 -2.90 -1.63
C HIS A 18 2.89 -2.17 -2.40
N ALA A 19 3.23 -1.01 -2.97
CA ALA A 19 2.37 -0.21 -3.83
C ALA A 19 2.29 -0.76 -5.27
N PHE A 20 1.37 -0.23 -6.07
CA PHE A 20 1.32 -0.46 -7.51
C PHE A 20 2.67 -0.13 -8.17
N GLY A 21 3.14 -0.98 -9.07
CA GLY A 21 4.40 -0.80 -9.79
C GLY A 21 5.68 -0.98 -8.95
N CYS A 22 5.54 -1.36 -7.69
CA CYS A 22 6.61 -1.59 -6.73
C CYS A 22 6.88 -3.09 -6.53
N ASP A 23 7.76 -3.44 -5.59
CA ASP A 23 8.02 -4.82 -5.16
C ASP A 23 8.42 -4.86 -3.67
N HIS A 24 8.71 -6.06 -3.16
CA HIS A 24 9.09 -6.27 -1.76
C HIS A 24 10.31 -5.47 -1.30
N SER A 25 11.23 -5.12 -2.21
CA SER A 25 12.47 -4.39 -1.85
C SER A 25 12.22 -2.95 -1.35
N ASP A 26 11.05 -2.39 -1.61
CA ASP A 26 10.66 -1.08 -1.06
C ASP A 26 10.45 -1.10 0.46
N TRP A 27 10.47 -2.29 1.06
CA TRP A 27 10.39 -2.53 2.49
C TRP A 27 11.72 -2.96 3.13
N ASP A 28 12.84 -2.96 2.37
CA ASP A 28 14.14 -3.44 2.87
C ASP A 28 14.60 -2.76 4.15
N ALA A 29 14.38 -1.44 4.26
CA ALA A 29 14.73 -0.68 5.46
C ALA A 29 13.89 -1.09 6.69
N GLN A 30 12.61 -1.41 6.49
CA GLN A 30 11.72 -1.92 7.54
C GLN A 30 12.09 -3.35 7.91
N VAL A 31 12.29 -4.21 6.92
CA VAL A 31 12.71 -5.61 7.15
C VAL A 31 14.03 -5.64 7.93
N ALA A 32 15.02 -4.85 7.54
CA ALA A 32 16.30 -4.78 8.25
C ALA A 32 16.14 -4.29 9.70
N TYR A 33 15.24 -3.34 9.95
CA TYR A 33 15.01 -2.78 11.29
C TYR A 33 14.23 -3.74 12.20
N PHE A 34 13.19 -4.40 11.65
CA PHE A 34 12.27 -5.21 12.45
C PHE A 34 12.68 -6.68 12.58
N SER A 35 13.37 -7.27 11.60
CA SER A 35 13.71 -8.71 11.59
C SER A 35 14.53 -9.22 12.79
N PRO A 36 15.33 -8.40 13.50
CA PRO A 36 15.96 -8.86 14.74
C PRO A 36 14.97 -9.18 15.88
N ARG A 37 13.72 -8.72 15.79
CA ARG A 37 12.70 -8.85 16.86
C ARG A 37 11.39 -9.47 16.38
N HIS A 38 11.15 -9.50 15.06
CA HIS A 38 9.92 -9.92 14.43
C HIS A 38 10.20 -10.81 13.22
N ARG A 39 9.31 -11.75 12.91
CA ARG A 39 9.31 -12.39 11.60
C ARG A 39 8.71 -11.40 10.59
N CYS A 40 9.45 -11.09 9.53
CA CYS A 40 9.09 -10.13 8.50
C CYS A 40 8.89 -10.85 7.17
N ILE A 41 7.67 -10.77 6.63
CA ILE A 41 7.30 -11.30 5.32
C ILE A 41 7.04 -10.10 4.40
N ALA A 42 7.85 -9.89 3.37
CA ALA A 42 7.56 -8.87 2.37
C ALA A 42 7.25 -9.54 1.04
N VAL A 43 6.05 -9.25 0.48
CA VAL A 43 5.49 -9.98 -0.66
C VAL A 43 5.69 -9.23 -1.97
N ASP A 44 5.78 -9.98 -3.08
CA ASP A 44 5.59 -9.48 -4.43
C ASP A 44 4.18 -9.83 -4.91
N LEU A 45 3.34 -8.84 -5.09
CA LEU A 45 1.98 -9.03 -5.60
C LEU A 45 1.98 -9.60 -7.02
N GLY A 46 0.92 -10.28 -7.41
CA GLY A 46 0.79 -10.82 -8.77
C GLY A 46 1.07 -9.80 -9.86
N GLY A 47 1.93 -10.13 -10.83
CA GLY A 47 2.38 -9.24 -11.90
C GLY A 47 3.41 -8.19 -11.50
N HIS A 48 3.96 -8.27 -10.27
CA HIS A 48 4.97 -7.37 -9.74
C HIS A 48 6.19 -8.15 -9.23
N GLY A 49 7.33 -7.47 -9.13
CA GLY A 49 8.57 -8.04 -8.59
C GLY A 49 8.92 -9.38 -9.22
N ALA A 50 9.17 -10.40 -8.41
CA ALA A 50 9.46 -11.75 -8.91
C ALA A 50 8.20 -12.58 -9.21
N THR A 51 7.00 -12.08 -8.92
CA THR A 51 5.71 -12.75 -9.22
C THR A 51 5.19 -12.40 -10.62
N TRP A 52 6.04 -12.52 -11.64
CA TRP A 52 5.69 -12.22 -13.03
C TRP A 52 4.70 -13.22 -13.64
N GLY A 53 4.07 -12.83 -14.76
CA GLY A 53 3.24 -13.73 -15.60
C GLY A 53 1.86 -14.05 -15.00
N ARG A 54 1.39 -13.26 -14.06
CA ARG A 54 0.04 -13.37 -13.47
C ARG A 54 -0.82 -12.19 -13.92
N ASP A 55 -1.03 -12.09 -15.23
CA ASP A 55 -1.75 -10.99 -15.87
C ASP A 55 -3.26 -11.00 -15.58
N ASP A 56 -3.77 -12.08 -14.99
CA ASP A 56 -5.15 -12.25 -14.50
C ASP A 56 -5.41 -11.61 -13.12
N HIS A 57 -4.38 -11.05 -12.47
CA HIS A 57 -4.44 -10.46 -11.13
C HIS A 57 -4.78 -8.96 -11.15
N ALA A 58 -5.69 -8.55 -12.01
CA ALA A 58 -6.10 -7.16 -12.17
C ALA A 58 -7.12 -6.68 -11.13
N ARG A 59 -7.24 -7.34 -9.96
CA ARG A 59 -8.20 -6.98 -8.92
C ARG A 59 -7.57 -6.94 -7.54
N VAL A 60 -7.97 -5.95 -6.75
CA VAL A 60 -7.53 -5.80 -5.34
C VAL A 60 -7.86 -7.07 -4.54
N GLU A 61 -9.06 -7.62 -4.72
CA GLU A 61 -9.51 -8.83 -4.01
C GLU A 61 -8.69 -10.08 -4.38
N THR A 62 -8.19 -10.16 -5.62
CA THR A 62 -7.32 -11.26 -6.05
C THR A 62 -5.98 -11.18 -5.33
N HIS A 63 -5.38 -9.98 -5.24
CA HIS A 63 -4.16 -9.78 -4.48
C HIS A 63 -4.36 -10.09 -2.99
N GLY A 64 -5.49 -9.69 -2.39
CA GLY A 64 -5.85 -10.05 -1.01
C GLY A 64 -5.91 -11.56 -0.81
N SER A 65 -6.56 -12.26 -1.73
CA SER A 65 -6.68 -13.74 -1.69
C SER A 65 -5.32 -14.44 -1.82
N ASP A 66 -4.41 -13.93 -2.64
CA ASP A 66 -3.06 -14.48 -2.79
C ASP A 66 -2.21 -14.30 -1.52
N VAL A 67 -2.27 -13.11 -0.89
CA VAL A 67 -1.57 -12.86 0.37
C VAL A 67 -2.14 -13.75 1.49
N VAL A 68 -3.46 -13.90 1.58
CA VAL A 68 -4.12 -14.83 2.52
C VAL A 68 -3.67 -16.27 2.28
N ALA A 69 -3.59 -16.71 1.02
CA ALA A 69 -3.11 -18.04 0.68
C ALA A 69 -1.64 -18.25 1.11
N LEU A 70 -0.79 -17.24 0.92
CA LEU A 70 0.57 -17.26 1.40
C LEU A 70 0.63 -17.35 2.93
N MET A 71 -0.09 -16.47 3.66
CA MET A 71 -0.13 -16.47 5.12
C MET A 71 -0.55 -17.83 5.69
N LYS A 72 -1.56 -18.45 5.08
CA LYS A 72 -2.01 -19.80 5.44
C LYS A 72 -0.97 -20.89 5.14
N SER A 73 -0.29 -20.79 4.00
CA SER A 73 0.74 -21.77 3.61
C SER A 73 1.98 -21.75 4.49
N LEU A 74 2.28 -20.58 5.07
CA LEU A 74 3.36 -20.36 6.03
C LEU A 74 2.93 -20.61 7.49
N ASP A 75 1.67 -21.02 7.69
CA ASP A 75 1.07 -21.25 9.02
C ASP A 75 1.28 -20.06 9.97
N LEU A 76 1.07 -18.83 9.45
CA LEU A 76 1.28 -17.62 10.23
C LEU A 76 0.20 -17.48 11.31
N PRO A 77 0.60 -17.10 12.55
CA PRO A 77 -0.35 -16.60 13.52
C PRO A 77 -0.96 -15.28 13.03
N PRO A 78 -2.04 -14.77 13.67
CA PRO A 78 -2.56 -13.43 13.35
C PRO A 78 -1.43 -12.40 13.32
N ALA A 79 -1.21 -11.79 12.13
CA ALA A 79 -0.08 -10.91 11.84
C ALA A 79 -0.49 -9.44 11.85
N ILE A 80 0.48 -8.55 11.98
CA ILE A 80 0.31 -7.13 11.66
C ILE A 80 0.49 -6.99 10.16
N VAL A 81 -0.56 -6.59 9.45
CA VAL A 81 -0.54 -6.43 7.99
C VAL A 81 -0.31 -4.96 7.66
N ILE A 82 0.73 -4.69 6.87
CA ILE A 82 1.25 -3.36 6.59
C ILE A 82 1.23 -3.15 5.08
N GLY A 83 0.53 -2.14 4.61
CA GLY A 83 0.42 -1.88 3.17
C GLY A 83 0.70 -0.43 2.81
N ASN A 84 1.35 -0.20 1.67
CA ASN A 84 1.49 1.14 1.08
C ASN A 84 0.61 1.25 -0.18
N SER A 85 -0.17 2.33 -0.29
CA SER A 85 -0.94 2.67 -1.50
C SER A 85 -1.91 1.56 -1.95
N LEU A 86 -1.61 0.83 -3.05
CA LEU A 86 -2.32 -0.40 -3.44
C LEU A 86 -2.32 -1.41 -2.29
N GLY A 87 -1.18 -1.57 -1.62
CA GLY A 87 -1.05 -2.43 -0.45
C GLY A 87 -1.99 -2.06 0.70
N CYS A 88 -2.36 -0.77 0.87
CA CYS A 88 -3.39 -0.38 1.83
C CYS A 88 -4.74 -1.02 1.51
N ARG A 89 -5.15 -1.03 0.24
CA ARG A 89 -6.41 -1.63 -0.23
C ARG A 89 -6.42 -3.13 0.00
N VAL A 90 -5.31 -3.78 -0.35
CA VAL A 90 -5.11 -5.22 -0.10
C VAL A 90 -5.17 -5.52 1.40
N THR A 91 -4.52 -4.70 2.23
CA THR A 91 -4.56 -4.83 3.70
C THR A 91 -5.97 -4.65 4.27
N ILE A 92 -6.72 -3.67 3.79
CA ILE A 92 -8.12 -3.45 4.16
C ILE A 92 -8.98 -4.65 3.78
N ASP A 93 -8.82 -5.16 2.54
CA ASP A 93 -9.56 -6.33 2.04
C ASP A 93 -9.29 -7.58 2.89
N ILE A 94 -8.02 -7.89 3.19
CA ILE A 94 -7.63 -9.02 4.05
C ILE A 94 -8.26 -8.89 5.43
N SER A 95 -8.13 -7.73 6.06
CA SER A 95 -8.55 -7.52 7.45
C SER A 95 -10.06 -7.59 7.63
N ALA A 96 -10.82 -7.12 6.64
CA ALA A 96 -12.26 -7.18 6.66
C ALA A 96 -12.81 -8.58 6.35
N ARG A 97 -12.20 -9.28 5.37
CA ARG A 97 -12.72 -10.57 4.88
C ARG A 97 -12.19 -11.78 5.63
N VAL A 98 -10.97 -11.69 6.21
CA VAL A 98 -10.31 -12.80 6.93
C VAL A 98 -9.71 -12.28 8.26
N PRO A 99 -10.55 -11.74 9.17
CA PRO A 99 -10.10 -11.06 10.37
C PRO A 99 -9.28 -11.95 11.32
N GLU A 100 -9.46 -13.28 11.26
CA GLU A 100 -8.71 -14.22 12.08
C GLU A 100 -7.21 -14.29 11.76
N LEU A 101 -6.78 -13.79 10.61
CA LEU A 101 -5.37 -13.70 10.24
C LEU A 101 -4.75 -12.35 10.56
N THR A 102 -5.53 -11.36 11.03
CA THR A 102 -5.08 -9.99 11.24
C THR A 102 -5.09 -9.63 12.73
N ARG A 103 -3.93 -9.29 13.28
CA ARG A 103 -3.78 -8.77 14.66
C ARG A 103 -3.95 -7.24 14.71
N ALA A 104 -3.44 -6.55 13.73
CA ALA A 104 -3.53 -5.10 13.55
C ALA A 104 -3.24 -4.72 12.08
N VAL A 105 -3.59 -3.50 11.73
CA VAL A 105 -3.44 -2.93 10.37
C VAL A 105 -2.56 -1.69 10.41
N ILE A 106 -1.66 -1.55 9.45
CA ILE A 106 -0.91 -0.31 9.21
C ILE A 106 -1.08 0.12 7.75
N LEU A 107 -1.67 1.28 7.55
CA LEU A 107 -1.95 1.88 6.25
C LEU A 107 -0.93 2.99 5.98
N VAL A 108 0.02 2.74 5.09
CA VAL A 108 1.12 3.68 4.79
C VAL A 108 0.77 4.47 3.53
N ASP A 109 0.55 5.74 3.71
CA ASP A 109 0.13 6.72 2.68
C ASP A 109 -0.98 6.19 1.78
N GLY A 110 -2.08 5.79 2.41
CA GLY A 110 -3.29 5.38 1.73
C GLY A 110 -4.01 6.55 1.06
N SER A 111 -4.98 6.22 0.22
CA SER A 111 -5.84 7.21 -0.43
C SER A 111 -7.15 6.57 -0.84
N ARG A 112 -8.16 7.40 -1.04
CA ARG A 112 -9.42 7.01 -1.69
C ARG A 112 -9.65 7.91 -2.90
N LEU A 113 -9.92 7.31 -4.03
CA LEU A 113 -10.35 8.04 -5.21
C LEU A 113 -11.82 8.44 -5.04
N SER A 114 -12.10 9.73 -5.15
CA SER A 114 -13.48 10.23 -5.15
C SER A 114 -14.10 10.15 -6.57
N PRO A 115 -15.41 10.24 -6.72
CA PRO A 115 -16.04 10.33 -8.05
C PRO A 115 -15.49 11.47 -8.91
N SER A 116 -15.05 12.58 -8.29
CA SER A 116 -14.44 13.72 -8.98
C SER A 116 -12.99 13.43 -9.42
N THR A 117 -12.26 12.58 -8.70
CA THR A 117 -10.89 12.15 -9.05
C THR A 117 -10.88 10.83 -9.83
N SER A 118 -11.92 10.01 -9.71
CA SER A 118 -12.06 8.75 -10.45
C SER A 118 -12.17 8.96 -11.96
N GLY A 119 -12.66 10.13 -12.41
CA GLY A 119 -12.64 10.50 -13.83
C GLY A 119 -11.23 10.53 -14.42
N ILE A 120 -10.22 10.89 -13.64
CA ILE A 120 -8.82 10.86 -14.06
C ILE A 120 -8.33 9.40 -14.15
N HIS A 121 -8.68 8.57 -13.18
CA HIS A 121 -8.31 7.15 -13.18
C HIS A 121 -9.13 6.30 -14.16
N ALA A 122 -10.42 6.65 -14.38
CA ALA A 122 -11.22 6.03 -15.44
C ALA A 122 -10.71 6.43 -16.84
N ALA A 123 -10.30 7.69 -17.03
CA ALA A 123 -9.63 8.12 -18.26
C ALA A 123 -8.23 7.47 -18.42
N LEU A 124 -7.53 7.19 -17.32
CA LEU A 124 -6.26 6.49 -17.33
C LEU A 124 -6.43 4.96 -17.53
N GLY A 125 -7.57 4.37 -17.10
CA GLY A 125 -7.81 2.93 -17.15
C GLY A 125 -8.66 2.46 -18.32
N ALA A 126 -9.82 3.09 -18.56
CA ALA A 126 -10.80 2.58 -19.53
C ALA A 126 -10.49 2.94 -20.99
N ASP A 127 -9.81 4.08 -21.23
CA ASP A 127 -9.47 4.57 -22.57
C ASP A 127 -7.95 4.59 -22.85
N SER A 128 -7.12 4.22 -21.87
CA SER A 128 -5.68 4.09 -22.09
C SER A 128 -5.42 2.80 -22.84
N ALA A 129 -5.01 2.91 -24.09
CA ALA A 129 -4.51 1.77 -24.81
C ALA A 129 -3.29 1.21 -24.06
N PRO A 130 -3.10 -0.11 -23.97
CA PRO A 130 -1.96 -0.73 -23.30
C PRO A 130 -0.62 -0.17 -23.79
N GLU A 131 -0.56 0.31 -25.03
CA GLU A 131 0.63 0.92 -25.65
C GLU A 131 1.10 2.20 -24.96
N GLY A 132 0.22 2.93 -24.24
CA GLY A 132 0.56 4.15 -23.50
C GLY A 132 0.95 3.92 -22.04
N TYR A 133 0.88 2.68 -21.55
CA TYR A 133 1.07 2.37 -20.13
C TYR A 133 2.43 2.82 -19.59
N GLN A 134 3.51 2.58 -20.31
CA GLN A 134 4.86 2.92 -19.82
C GLN A 134 5.04 4.42 -19.63
N ASP A 135 4.53 5.25 -20.55
CA ASP A 135 4.58 6.70 -20.42
C ASP A 135 3.70 7.18 -19.28
N LEU A 136 2.54 6.55 -19.09
CA LEU A 136 1.66 6.79 -17.95
C LEU A 136 2.37 6.46 -16.63
N ALA A 137 3.01 5.29 -16.52
CA ALA A 137 3.74 4.87 -15.33
C ALA A 137 4.87 5.87 -15.00
N ARG A 138 5.68 6.27 -15.98
CA ARG A 138 6.72 7.29 -15.81
C ARG A 138 6.15 8.62 -15.32
N ALA A 139 5.08 9.12 -15.97
CA ALA A 139 4.45 10.38 -15.59
C ALA A 139 3.83 10.36 -14.19
N MET A 140 3.33 9.21 -13.77
CA MET A 140 2.75 8.97 -12.45
C MET A 140 3.85 8.97 -11.37
N PHE A 141 4.87 8.11 -11.54
CA PHE A 141 5.95 7.94 -10.57
C PHE A 141 6.78 9.21 -10.38
N ALA A 142 7.05 9.97 -11.42
CA ALA A 142 7.77 11.24 -11.33
C ALA A 142 7.13 12.27 -10.37
N LYS A 143 5.86 12.10 -10.00
CA LYS A 143 5.09 13.01 -9.13
C LYS A 143 4.85 12.44 -7.73
N MET A 144 5.38 11.25 -7.42
CA MET A 144 5.09 10.55 -6.17
C MET A 144 6.12 10.82 -5.07
N PHE A 145 7.28 11.37 -5.41
CA PHE A 145 8.36 11.63 -4.46
C PHE A 145 8.39 13.10 -4.00
N SER A 146 8.95 13.32 -2.83
CA SER A 146 9.20 14.67 -2.34
C SER A 146 10.25 15.41 -3.20
N PRO A 147 10.15 16.74 -3.33
CA PRO A 147 11.16 17.51 -4.04
C PRO A 147 12.56 17.33 -3.44
N GLY A 148 13.51 16.91 -4.28
CA GLY A 148 14.91 16.73 -3.85
C GLY A 148 15.23 15.36 -3.25
N PHE A 149 14.27 14.42 -3.25
CA PHE A 149 14.58 13.03 -2.94
C PHE A 149 15.60 12.44 -3.94
N ASP A 150 16.27 11.37 -3.55
CA ASP A 150 17.33 10.70 -4.31
C ASP A 150 16.90 10.39 -5.75
N PRO A 151 17.47 11.06 -6.76
CA PRO A 151 17.08 10.89 -8.15
C PRO A 151 17.39 9.50 -8.71
N GLU A 152 18.40 8.80 -8.17
CA GLU A 152 18.75 7.43 -8.61
C GLU A 152 17.65 6.47 -8.13
N LYS A 153 17.19 6.60 -6.88
CA LYS A 153 16.09 5.79 -6.35
C LYS A 153 14.76 6.10 -7.06
N VAL A 154 14.49 7.37 -7.38
CA VAL A 154 13.32 7.75 -8.19
C VAL A 154 13.36 7.08 -9.57
N ALA A 155 14.51 7.10 -10.24
CA ALA A 155 14.68 6.47 -11.55
C ALA A 155 14.50 4.95 -11.48
N GLU A 156 15.10 4.29 -10.49
CA GLU A 156 14.97 2.85 -10.24
C GLU A 156 13.51 2.44 -10.07
N MET A 157 12.77 3.09 -9.14
CA MET A 157 11.38 2.77 -8.87
C MET A 157 10.47 3.09 -10.05
N THR A 158 10.76 4.17 -10.78
CA THR A 158 10.03 4.54 -12.00
C THR A 158 10.21 3.48 -13.09
N GLU A 159 11.45 3.06 -13.34
CA GLU A 159 11.71 2.04 -14.37
C GLU A 159 11.06 0.70 -14.00
N ARG A 160 11.14 0.29 -12.74
CA ARG A 160 10.47 -0.92 -12.25
C ARG A 160 8.94 -0.87 -12.50
N ALA A 161 8.29 0.25 -12.25
CA ALA A 161 6.86 0.42 -12.52
C ALA A 161 6.50 0.22 -14.00
N THR A 162 7.41 0.55 -14.94
CA THR A 162 7.18 0.34 -16.36
C THR A 162 7.26 -1.13 -16.78
N GLN A 163 7.79 -2.00 -15.93
CA GLN A 163 7.90 -3.45 -16.19
C GLN A 163 6.59 -4.21 -15.95
N VAL A 164 5.63 -3.64 -15.24
CA VAL A 164 4.30 -4.26 -15.10
C VAL A 164 3.69 -4.43 -16.50
N ALA A 165 3.14 -5.62 -16.78
CA ALA A 165 2.53 -5.89 -18.08
C ALA A 165 1.46 -4.83 -18.39
N PRO A 166 1.48 -4.17 -19.55
CA PRO A 166 0.64 -3.01 -19.85
C PRO A 166 -0.86 -3.27 -19.64
N GLN A 167 -1.34 -4.43 -20.07
CA GLN A 167 -2.74 -4.81 -19.87
C GLN A 167 -3.11 -4.95 -18.40
N LEU A 168 -2.24 -5.58 -17.60
CA LEU A 168 -2.43 -5.70 -16.16
C LEU A 168 -2.41 -4.32 -15.49
N GLY A 169 -1.43 -3.49 -15.84
CA GLY A 169 -1.27 -2.16 -15.25
C GLY A 169 -2.50 -1.28 -15.44
N VAL A 170 -3.02 -1.21 -16.67
CA VAL A 170 -4.24 -0.44 -17.00
C VAL A 170 -5.46 -1.01 -16.27
N SER A 171 -5.64 -2.35 -16.30
CA SER A 171 -6.79 -3.00 -15.68
C SER A 171 -6.78 -2.85 -14.15
N LEU A 172 -5.62 -2.97 -13.51
CA LEU A 172 -5.48 -2.82 -12.06
C LEU A 172 -5.69 -1.36 -11.60
N LEU A 173 -5.21 -0.37 -12.37
CA LEU A 173 -5.51 1.04 -12.08
C LEU A 173 -7.02 1.32 -12.16
N ALA A 174 -7.73 0.74 -13.12
CA ALA A 174 -9.18 0.86 -13.21
C ALA A 174 -9.87 0.17 -12.02
N ASP A 175 -9.40 -1.02 -11.61
CA ASP A 175 -9.97 -1.74 -10.47
C ASP A 175 -9.71 -1.04 -9.12
N ILE A 176 -8.58 -0.37 -8.95
CA ILE A 176 -8.32 0.49 -7.78
C ILE A 176 -9.45 1.54 -7.65
N GLY A 177 -9.83 2.19 -8.75
CA GLY A 177 -10.94 3.15 -8.76
C GLY A 177 -12.29 2.51 -8.41
N ARG A 178 -12.59 1.34 -8.97
CA ARG A 178 -13.80 0.57 -8.66
C ARG A 178 -13.83 0.19 -7.17
N HIS A 179 -12.76 -0.40 -6.66
CA HIS A 179 -12.64 -0.82 -5.26
C HIS A 179 -12.85 0.36 -4.30
N ASP A 180 -12.25 1.52 -4.58
CA ASP A 180 -12.39 2.71 -3.75
C ASP A 180 -13.82 3.24 -3.69
N LEU A 181 -14.57 3.13 -4.80
CA LEU A 181 -15.94 3.63 -4.90
C LEU A 181 -16.98 2.64 -4.36
N GLU A 182 -16.78 1.34 -4.59
CA GLU A 182 -17.79 0.32 -4.35
C GLU A 182 -17.59 -0.44 -3.04
N GLU A 183 -16.33 -0.65 -2.60
CA GLU A 183 -16.01 -1.57 -1.52
C GLU A 183 -15.39 -0.89 -0.28
N MET A 184 -14.55 0.13 -0.46
CA MET A 184 -13.68 0.64 0.61
C MET A 184 -14.43 1.05 1.87
N GLU A 185 -15.53 1.82 1.77
CA GLU A 185 -16.27 2.28 2.96
C GLU A 185 -16.78 1.09 3.79
N ARG A 186 -17.41 0.14 3.13
CA ARG A 186 -17.94 -1.05 3.78
C ARG A 186 -16.84 -1.89 4.42
N LEU A 187 -15.72 -2.10 3.71
CA LEU A 187 -14.60 -2.88 4.24
C LEU A 187 -13.95 -2.20 5.46
N LEU A 188 -13.83 -0.88 5.46
CA LEU A 188 -13.33 -0.12 6.62
C LEU A 188 -14.23 -0.30 7.86
N GLU A 189 -15.56 -0.31 7.66
CA GLU A 189 -16.53 -0.57 8.74
C GLU A 189 -16.41 -1.99 9.32
N ASP A 190 -15.90 -2.94 8.54
CA ASP A 190 -15.74 -4.34 8.95
C ASP A 190 -14.42 -4.61 9.69
N ILE A 191 -13.46 -3.67 9.71
CA ILE A 191 -12.20 -3.83 10.47
C ILE A 191 -12.47 -3.77 11.97
N ARG A 192 -12.01 -4.78 12.71
CA ARG A 192 -12.23 -4.93 14.16
C ARG A 192 -10.95 -4.92 14.98
N VAL A 193 -9.83 -4.69 14.35
CA VAL A 193 -8.49 -4.66 14.96
C VAL A 193 -7.95 -3.23 14.98
N PRO A 194 -6.97 -2.92 15.84
CA PRO A 194 -6.32 -1.60 15.84
C PRO A 194 -5.72 -1.23 14.47
N VAL A 195 -5.88 0.02 14.07
CA VAL A 195 -5.38 0.57 12.81
C VAL A 195 -4.44 1.74 13.08
N LEU A 196 -3.28 1.75 12.42
CA LEU A 196 -2.43 2.93 12.26
C LEU A 196 -2.56 3.45 10.82
N ALA A 197 -2.96 4.69 10.64
CA ALA A 197 -2.79 5.43 9.40
C ALA A 197 -1.48 6.26 9.51
N LEU A 198 -0.44 5.82 8.81
CA LEU A 198 0.82 6.54 8.67
C LEU A 198 0.77 7.32 7.36
N GLN A 199 0.45 8.60 7.42
CA GLN A 199 0.12 9.39 6.25
C GLN A 199 1.18 10.44 5.97
N SER A 200 1.51 10.65 4.71
CA SER A 200 2.49 11.66 4.26
C SER A 200 1.91 12.61 3.21
N THR A 201 0.95 12.13 2.41
CA THR A 201 0.36 12.92 1.33
C THR A 201 -1.17 12.84 1.32
N TYR A 202 -1.78 13.71 0.52
CA TYR A 202 -3.19 13.62 0.16
C TYR A 202 -3.39 13.97 -1.32
N ILE A 203 -4.49 13.52 -1.90
CA ILE A 203 -4.91 13.86 -3.26
C ILE A 203 -5.99 14.96 -3.15
N SER A 204 -5.69 16.13 -3.72
CA SER A 204 -6.63 17.24 -3.80
C SER A 204 -7.73 16.99 -4.84
N PRO A 205 -8.85 17.74 -4.81
CA PRO A 205 -9.96 17.55 -5.75
C PRO A 205 -9.60 17.69 -7.23
N ASP A 206 -8.50 18.39 -7.54
CA ASP A 206 -7.96 18.49 -8.91
C ASP A 206 -7.02 17.32 -9.29
N GLY A 207 -6.94 16.29 -8.44
CA GLY A 207 -6.17 15.07 -8.68
C GLY A 207 -4.67 15.20 -8.45
N ARG A 208 -4.21 16.29 -7.85
CA ARG A 208 -2.79 16.47 -7.51
C ARG A 208 -2.48 15.90 -6.14
N ARG A 209 -1.28 15.32 -6.01
CA ARG A 209 -0.75 14.87 -4.73
C ARG A 209 0.02 16.00 -4.07
N HIS A 210 -0.21 16.18 -2.77
CA HIS A 210 0.45 17.19 -1.93
C HIS A 210 0.94 16.53 -0.64
N SER A 211 2.09 16.97 -0.14
CA SER A 211 2.55 16.56 1.19
C SER A 211 1.65 17.16 2.27
N LEU A 212 1.38 16.39 3.31
CA LEU A 212 0.68 16.86 4.50
C LEU A 212 1.61 17.67 5.39
N VAL A 213 1.02 18.60 6.15
CA VAL A 213 1.66 19.25 7.28
C VAL A 213 1.06 18.76 8.59
N HIS A 214 1.72 19.03 9.72
CA HIS A 214 1.20 18.65 11.04
C HIS A 214 -0.23 19.17 11.25
N ASP A 215 -1.06 18.37 11.89
CA ASP A 215 -2.47 18.68 12.22
C ASP A 215 -3.38 18.90 11.00
N GLN A 216 -2.91 18.58 9.80
CA GLN A 216 -3.73 18.65 8.59
C GLN A 216 -4.50 17.34 8.41
N SER A 217 -5.80 17.44 8.17
CA SER A 217 -6.62 16.32 7.72
C SER A 217 -6.70 16.24 6.21
N SER A 218 -7.30 15.19 5.73
CA SER A 218 -7.60 14.96 4.31
C SER A 218 -8.91 14.16 4.18
N PRO A 219 -9.58 14.18 3.02
CA PRO A 219 -10.79 13.38 2.83
C PRO A 219 -10.61 11.89 3.12
N TYR A 220 -9.42 11.35 2.94
CA TYR A 220 -9.14 9.95 3.29
C TYR A 220 -8.99 9.76 4.80
N LEU A 221 -8.28 10.64 5.51
CA LEU A 221 -8.17 10.60 6.96
C LEU A 221 -9.53 10.82 7.64
N ASP A 222 -10.35 11.74 7.12
CA ASP A 222 -11.70 11.97 7.61
C ASP A 222 -12.57 10.71 7.47
N LEU A 223 -12.45 10.01 6.33
CA LEU A 223 -13.13 8.73 6.12
C LEU A 223 -12.67 7.65 7.11
N LEU A 224 -11.35 7.53 7.34
CA LEU A 224 -10.83 6.58 8.32
C LEU A 224 -11.34 6.89 9.73
N GLN A 225 -11.37 8.17 10.13
CA GLN A 225 -11.89 8.61 11.43
C GLN A 225 -13.38 8.30 11.58
N GLU A 226 -14.15 8.39 10.50
CA GLU A 226 -15.59 8.06 10.52
C GLU A 226 -15.85 6.55 10.62
N LYS A 227 -15.06 5.72 9.91
CA LYS A 227 -15.37 4.31 9.69
C LYS A 227 -14.61 3.34 10.61
N VAL A 228 -13.43 3.70 11.08
CA VAL A 228 -12.55 2.80 11.84
C VAL A 228 -12.67 3.09 13.33
N CYS A 229 -13.03 2.06 14.11
CA CYS A 229 -13.31 2.22 15.55
C CYS A 229 -12.05 2.46 16.42
N ASP A 230 -10.93 1.81 16.12
CA ASP A 230 -9.66 1.96 16.86
C ASP A 230 -8.58 2.44 15.89
N LEU A 231 -8.53 3.77 15.69
CA LEU A 231 -7.65 4.43 14.75
C LEU A 231 -6.61 5.29 15.47
N SER A 232 -5.35 5.12 15.05
CA SER A 232 -4.26 6.07 15.30
C SER A 232 -3.84 6.71 14.00
N ILE A 233 -3.46 7.97 14.05
CA ILE A 233 -2.96 8.70 12.87
C ILE A 233 -1.58 9.28 13.23
N GLU A 234 -0.61 9.05 12.37
CA GLU A 234 0.72 9.65 12.40
C GLU A 234 1.02 10.30 11.04
N ILE A 235 1.56 11.51 11.04
CA ILE A 235 1.85 12.26 9.83
C ILE A 235 3.35 12.46 9.68
N ILE A 236 3.90 11.98 8.56
CA ILE A 236 5.28 12.27 8.13
C ILE A 236 5.23 13.44 7.14
N THR A 237 5.68 14.61 7.61
CA THR A 237 5.65 15.85 6.81
C THR A 237 6.81 15.94 5.83
N ASN A 238 6.67 16.79 4.80
CA ASN A 238 7.67 17.01 3.75
C ASN A 238 8.07 15.75 2.98
N CYS A 239 7.24 14.75 3.00
CA CYS A 239 7.45 13.44 2.39
C CYS A 239 6.56 13.27 1.15
N GLY A 240 6.99 12.43 0.21
CA GLY A 240 6.18 11.96 -0.90
C GLY A 240 5.33 10.76 -0.53
N HIS A 241 4.99 9.97 -1.54
CA HIS A 241 4.07 8.82 -1.44
C HIS A 241 4.69 7.56 -0.80
N TYR A 242 6.00 7.56 -0.62
CA TYR A 242 6.75 6.38 -0.16
C TYR A 242 7.50 6.69 1.14
N PRO A 243 6.81 6.99 2.28
CA PRO A 243 7.49 7.34 3.52
C PRO A 243 8.42 6.22 4.02
N GLN A 244 8.12 4.95 3.73
CA GLN A 244 8.98 3.81 4.06
C GLN A 244 10.33 3.84 3.30
N VAL A 245 10.39 4.51 2.15
CA VAL A 245 11.60 4.68 1.32
C VAL A 245 12.26 6.02 1.58
N GLU A 246 11.47 7.10 1.65
CA GLU A 246 11.98 8.48 1.77
C GLU A 246 12.39 8.84 3.21
N TYR A 247 11.66 8.35 4.20
CA TYR A 247 11.82 8.62 5.63
C TYR A 247 11.76 7.32 6.46
N PRO A 248 12.68 6.36 6.19
CA PRO A 248 12.61 5.03 6.83
C PRO A 248 12.75 5.08 8.35
N THR A 249 13.53 6.01 8.91
CA THR A 249 13.72 6.15 10.35
C THR A 249 12.43 6.55 11.05
N GLU A 250 11.75 7.58 10.55
CA GLU A 250 10.49 8.09 11.07
C GLU A 250 9.37 7.07 10.90
N THR A 251 9.32 6.41 9.73
CA THR A 251 8.38 5.33 9.44
C THR A 251 8.57 4.17 10.42
N ASN A 252 9.80 3.73 10.65
CA ASN A 252 10.10 2.66 11.60
C ASN A 252 9.72 3.04 13.03
N ALA A 253 10.01 4.28 13.45
CA ALA A 253 9.66 4.77 14.79
C ALA A 253 8.13 4.80 15.02
N ALA A 254 7.34 5.24 14.04
CA ALA A 254 5.89 5.26 14.10
C ALA A 254 5.30 3.83 14.18
N ILE A 255 5.80 2.91 13.35
CA ILE A 255 5.40 1.50 13.37
C ILE A 255 5.76 0.85 14.71
N ASP A 256 6.99 1.08 15.23
CA ASP A 256 7.46 0.51 16.51
C ASP A 256 6.62 1.00 17.70
N ALA A 257 6.31 2.31 17.72
CA ALA A 257 5.44 2.90 18.73
C ALA A 257 4.02 2.30 18.71
N PHE A 258 3.47 2.06 17.51
CA PHE A 258 2.18 1.41 17.36
C PHE A 258 2.21 -0.04 17.84
N ILE A 259 3.23 -0.83 17.46
CA ILE A 259 3.41 -2.22 17.92
C ILE A 259 3.50 -2.29 19.44
N ALA A 260 4.25 -1.38 20.06
CA ALA A 260 4.38 -1.33 21.51
C ALA A 260 3.04 -1.10 22.25
N ARG A 261 2.10 -0.40 21.61
CA ARG A 261 0.76 -0.15 22.13
C ARG A 261 -0.17 -1.38 22.07
N LEU A 262 0.12 -2.36 21.21
CA LEU A 262 -0.65 -3.58 21.04
C LEU A 262 -0.36 -4.66 22.09
N ASN A 263 0.66 -4.45 22.93
CA ASN A 263 1.09 -5.31 24.02
C ASN A 263 0.54 -4.76 25.37
#